data_8c3fb128054e73f9620c927e3110e17b
#
_entry.id   8c3fb128054e73f9620c927e3110e17b
#
_cell.length_a   1.000
_cell.length_b   1.000
_cell.length_c   1.000
_cell.angle_alpha   90.00
_cell.angle_beta   90.00
_cell.angle_gamma   90.00
#
_symmetry.space_group_name_H-M   'P 1'
#
loop_
_entity.id
_entity.type
_entity.pdbx_description
1 polymer ?
#
loop_
_entity_poly.entity_id
_entity_poly.type
_entity_poly.pdbx_seq_one_letter_code
_entity_poly.pdbx_strand_id
1 'polypeptide(L)'
;MLRLKRITWFSAFLSALVVSASSAHAADIGGTISSTLTITEDSQLVDDVTCTVTAAACIAFGASGVTLDLNGFTMTGLADPAKACVGINPPGGEFGIVVNGFSNVTVRGPGLVQRFRAQGVFLTGSSGSTVQDVTSSTNCASGFQVVNGSNNLLENNVSVRNAHPTAACGGI
;
A
#
# COMPACT_ATOMS: atom_id res chain seq x y z
N MET A 1 24.24 -80.08 -9.87
CA MET A 1 24.04 -79.12 -8.75
C MET A 1 23.88 -77.76 -9.30
N LEU A 2 22.65 -77.20 -9.41
CA LEU A 2 22.33 -75.89 -9.91
C LEU A 2 22.16 -74.96 -8.69
N ARG A 3 22.98 -73.88 -8.59
CA ARG A 3 22.82 -72.90 -7.54
C ARG A 3 21.89 -71.82 -8.05
N LEU A 4 20.73 -71.64 -7.43
CA LEU A 4 19.82 -70.51 -7.64
C LEU A 4 20.40 -69.28 -6.96
N LYS A 5 20.63 -68.21 -7.73
CA LYS A 5 20.93 -66.84 -7.21
C LYS A 5 19.62 -66.14 -6.86
N ARG A 6 19.45 -65.76 -5.59
CA ARG A 6 18.34 -64.91 -5.14
C ARG A 6 18.59 -63.46 -5.59
N ILE A 7 17.67 -62.95 -6.38
CA ILE A 7 17.65 -61.54 -6.74
C ILE A 7 16.78 -60.81 -5.67
N THR A 8 17.40 -59.98 -4.87
CA THR A 8 16.70 -59.09 -3.92
C THR A 8 16.29 -57.82 -4.64
N TRP A 9 14.99 -57.58 -4.75
CA TRP A 9 14.44 -56.33 -5.24
C TRP A 9 14.44 -55.29 -4.13
N PHE A 10 15.24 -54.23 -4.28
CA PHE A 10 15.16 -53.04 -3.45
C PHE A 10 14.03 -52.17 -3.98
N SER A 11 12.91 -52.12 -3.26
CA SER A 11 11.84 -51.15 -3.54
C SER A 11 12.26 -49.80 -2.95
N ALA A 12 12.67 -48.88 -3.80
CA ALA A 12 12.87 -47.47 -3.41
C ALA A 12 11.51 -46.81 -3.26
N PHE A 13 11.10 -46.51 -2.02
CA PHE A 13 9.94 -45.67 -1.75
C PHE A 13 10.31 -44.21 -2.03
N LEU A 14 9.82 -43.68 -3.14
CA LEU A 14 9.90 -42.25 -3.46
C LEU A 14 8.81 -41.51 -2.65
N SER A 15 9.17 -40.95 -1.50
CA SER A 15 8.27 -40.11 -0.74
C SER A 15 8.11 -38.76 -1.46
N ALA A 16 6.97 -38.57 -2.12
CA ALA A 16 6.60 -37.28 -2.68
C ALA A 16 6.30 -36.32 -1.54
N LEU A 17 7.16 -35.31 -1.35
CA LEU A 17 6.93 -34.20 -0.43
C LEU A 17 5.85 -33.28 -1.05
N VAL A 18 4.62 -33.39 -0.58
CA VAL A 18 3.55 -32.46 -0.95
C VAL A 18 3.80 -31.16 -0.20
N VAL A 19 4.41 -30.19 -0.88
CA VAL A 19 4.50 -28.80 -0.40
C VAL A 19 3.12 -28.18 -0.60
N SER A 20 2.35 -28.08 0.47
CA SER A 20 1.10 -27.29 0.47
C SER A 20 1.48 -25.82 0.35
N ALA A 21 1.30 -25.23 -0.82
CA ALA A 21 1.32 -23.78 -0.97
C ALA A 21 0.12 -23.23 -0.20
N SER A 22 0.34 -22.66 0.97
CA SER A 22 -0.67 -21.80 1.62
C SER A 22 -0.88 -20.61 0.69
N SER A 23 -2.09 -20.43 0.16
CA SER A 23 -2.48 -19.18 -0.47
C SER A 23 -2.40 -18.11 0.62
N ALA A 24 -1.43 -17.20 0.50
CA ALA A 24 -1.41 -16.01 1.33
C ALA A 24 -2.72 -15.27 1.08
N HIS A 25 -3.57 -15.18 2.09
CA HIS A 25 -4.82 -14.43 2.01
C HIS A 25 -4.48 -12.99 2.36
N ALA A 26 -4.87 -12.05 1.51
CA ALA A 26 -4.67 -10.63 1.79
C ALA A 26 -5.39 -10.25 3.08
N ALA A 27 -4.76 -9.42 3.91
CA ALA A 27 -5.42 -8.92 5.12
C ALA A 27 -6.53 -7.93 4.75
N ASP A 28 -7.71 -8.12 5.32
CA ASP A 28 -8.89 -7.28 5.08
C ASP A 28 -8.83 -6.01 5.93
N ILE A 29 -9.02 -4.85 5.29
CA ILE A 29 -8.99 -3.53 5.92
C ILE A 29 -10.30 -2.80 5.64
N GLY A 30 -10.93 -2.21 6.66
CA GLY A 30 -12.12 -1.39 6.50
C GLY A 30 -12.50 -0.65 7.77
N GLY A 31 -13.51 0.24 7.69
CA GLY A 31 -14.02 0.99 8.82
C GLY A 31 -13.09 2.10 9.32
N THR A 32 -12.96 2.30 10.63
CA THR A 32 -12.23 3.43 11.21
C THR A 32 -10.80 3.05 11.63
N ILE A 33 -9.81 3.78 11.10
CA ILE A 33 -8.41 3.69 11.49
C ILE A 33 -8.07 4.91 12.36
N SER A 34 -7.77 4.69 13.64
CA SER A 34 -7.47 5.74 14.62
C SER A 34 -6.00 5.83 15.04
N SER A 35 -5.18 4.87 14.64
CA SER A 35 -3.71 4.87 14.74
C SER A 35 -3.13 4.32 13.45
N THR A 36 -1.91 4.71 13.09
CA THR A 36 -1.28 4.20 11.86
C THR A 36 -1.37 2.68 11.77
N LEU A 37 -2.00 2.20 10.71
CA LEU A 37 -2.00 0.79 10.35
C LEU A 37 -0.74 0.48 9.54
N THR A 38 0.14 -0.35 10.09
CA THR A 38 1.33 -0.81 9.36
C THR A 38 1.04 -2.16 8.73
N ILE A 39 1.15 -2.24 7.40
CA ILE A 39 0.95 -3.48 6.64
C ILE A 39 2.29 -4.12 6.28
N THR A 40 2.43 -5.40 6.56
CA THR A 40 3.63 -6.20 6.28
C THR A 40 3.37 -7.38 5.35
N GLU A 41 2.14 -7.54 4.91
CA GLU A 41 1.66 -8.56 3.99
C GLU A 41 0.66 -7.95 3.00
N ASP A 42 0.38 -8.65 1.92
CA ASP A 42 -0.63 -8.22 0.97
C ASP A 42 -1.95 -7.96 1.68
N SER A 43 -2.57 -6.82 1.38
CA SER A 43 -3.76 -6.32 2.06
C SER A 43 -4.75 -5.74 1.05
N GLN A 44 -6.03 -5.77 1.39
CA GLN A 44 -7.07 -5.19 0.55
C GLN A 44 -8.09 -4.43 1.39
N LEU A 45 -8.68 -3.39 0.80
CA LEU A 45 -9.86 -2.79 1.38
C LEU A 45 -11.08 -3.67 1.10
N VAL A 46 -11.90 -3.87 2.11
CA VAL A 46 -13.19 -4.60 2.02
C VAL A 46 -14.37 -3.70 2.35
N ASP A 47 -14.10 -2.47 2.78
CA ASP A 47 -15.07 -1.42 3.06
C ASP A 47 -14.37 -0.06 3.00
N ASP A 48 -15.14 1.03 2.98
CA ASP A 48 -14.61 2.37 3.07
C ASP A 48 -13.84 2.59 4.39
N VAL A 49 -12.73 3.32 4.30
CA VAL A 49 -11.87 3.64 5.44
C VAL A 49 -12.06 5.10 5.84
N THR A 50 -12.44 5.32 7.10
CA THR A 50 -12.39 6.63 7.75
C THR A 50 -11.15 6.71 8.62
N CYS A 51 -10.22 7.58 8.24
CA CYS A 51 -8.95 7.76 8.93
C CYS A 51 -9.03 8.93 9.90
N THR A 52 -8.89 8.65 11.20
CA THR A 52 -8.87 9.67 12.25
C THR A 52 -7.49 9.86 12.88
N VAL A 53 -6.46 9.29 12.24
CA VAL A 53 -5.06 9.43 12.66
C VAL A 53 -4.62 10.89 12.56
N THR A 54 -3.93 11.39 13.57
CA THR A 54 -3.37 12.73 13.61
C THR A 54 -1.85 12.71 13.64
N ALA A 55 -1.21 13.63 12.92
CA ALA A 55 0.24 13.79 12.84
C ALA A 55 1.01 12.55 12.31
N ALA A 56 0.35 11.61 11.67
CA ALA A 56 0.96 10.40 11.11
C ALA A 56 0.17 9.88 9.90
N ALA A 57 0.70 8.87 9.21
CA ALA A 57 0.03 8.22 8.10
C ALA A 57 -1.16 7.37 8.55
N CYS A 58 -2.19 7.27 7.70
CA CYS A 58 -3.29 6.32 7.92
C CYS A 58 -2.80 4.88 7.73
N ILE A 59 -2.28 4.57 6.55
CA ILE A 59 -1.66 3.28 6.25
C ILE A 59 -0.18 3.51 5.94
N ALA A 60 0.68 2.71 6.53
CA ALA A 60 2.11 2.68 6.26
C ALA A 60 2.55 1.27 5.85
N PHE A 61 3.40 1.18 4.84
CA PHE A 61 4.05 -0.09 4.52
C PHE A 61 5.16 -0.37 5.52
N GLY A 62 5.23 -1.61 6.00
CA GLY A 62 6.23 -2.11 6.93
C GLY A 62 7.13 -3.20 6.32
N ALA A 63 6.93 -3.55 5.04
CA ALA A 63 7.75 -4.52 4.31
C ALA A 63 7.82 -4.18 2.82
N SER A 64 8.86 -4.67 2.15
CA SER A 64 8.99 -4.62 0.70
C SER A 64 8.23 -5.75 0.02
N GLY A 65 7.85 -5.54 -1.25
CA GLY A 65 7.13 -6.55 -2.05
C GLY A 65 5.66 -6.73 -1.68
N VAL A 66 5.11 -5.86 -0.86
CA VAL A 66 3.73 -5.92 -0.37
C VAL A 66 2.79 -5.13 -1.29
N THR A 67 1.58 -5.64 -1.49
CA THR A 67 0.51 -4.99 -2.23
C THR A 67 -0.59 -4.49 -1.30
N LEU A 68 -1.05 -3.25 -1.51
CA LEU A 68 -2.30 -2.72 -1.00
C LEU A 68 -3.28 -2.54 -2.16
N ASP A 69 -4.37 -3.29 -2.15
CA ASP A 69 -5.47 -3.15 -3.11
C ASP A 69 -6.59 -2.30 -2.51
N LEU A 70 -6.89 -1.16 -3.14
CA LEU A 70 -8.00 -0.32 -2.71
C LEU A 70 -9.37 -0.89 -3.10
N ASN A 71 -9.41 -1.85 -4.03
CA ASN A 71 -10.56 -2.69 -4.36
C ASN A 71 -11.89 -1.91 -4.56
N GLY A 72 -11.81 -0.70 -5.09
CA GLY A 72 -12.96 0.18 -5.36
C GLY A 72 -13.41 1.05 -4.18
N PHE A 73 -12.84 0.88 -3.00
CA PHE A 73 -13.23 1.60 -1.79
C PHE A 73 -12.52 2.95 -1.64
N THR A 74 -13.03 3.76 -0.70
CA THR A 74 -12.55 5.10 -0.41
C THR A 74 -11.82 5.15 0.92
N MET A 75 -10.67 5.82 0.93
CA MET A 75 -9.97 6.24 2.15
C MET A 75 -10.17 7.73 2.36
N THR A 76 -10.77 8.12 3.48
CA THR A 76 -11.08 9.53 3.80
C THR A 76 -10.36 9.97 5.08
N GLY A 77 -9.54 11.02 4.96
CA GLY A 77 -8.87 11.67 6.09
C GLY A 77 -9.66 12.81 6.71
N LEU A 78 -9.00 13.61 7.55
CA LEU A 78 -9.62 14.68 8.37
C LEU A 78 -9.59 16.07 7.74
N ALA A 79 -9.03 16.24 6.53
CA ALA A 79 -9.01 17.55 5.90
C ALA A 79 -10.43 17.99 5.50
N ASP A 80 -10.74 19.25 5.78
CA ASP A 80 -11.97 19.89 5.34
C ASP A 80 -11.68 20.70 4.06
N PRO A 81 -12.20 20.31 2.91
CA PRO A 81 -11.94 21.00 1.65
C PRO A 81 -12.56 22.42 1.60
N ALA A 82 -13.47 22.75 2.53
CA ALA A 82 -14.06 24.09 2.65
C ALA A 82 -13.21 25.02 3.54
N LYS A 83 -12.25 24.49 4.28
CA LYS A 83 -11.35 25.23 5.15
C LYS A 83 -9.95 25.26 4.57
N ALA A 84 -9.25 26.40 4.78
CA ALA A 84 -7.85 26.44 4.43
C ALA A 84 -7.10 25.32 5.15
N CYS A 85 -6.22 24.65 4.41
CA CYS A 85 -5.31 23.64 4.95
C CYS A 85 -4.26 24.29 5.88
N VAL A 86 -4.69 25.04 6.88
CA VAL A 86 -3.84 25.79 7.81
C VAL A 86 -3.16 24.82 8.78
N GLY A 87 -1.87 24.97 8.95
CA GLY A 87 -1.09 24.14 9.89
C GLY A 87 -0.58 22.84 9.31
N ILE A 88 -0.52 22.71 7.99
CA ILE A 88 -0.14 21.49 7.27
C ILE A 88 1.37 21.31 7.16
N ASN A 89 2.15 22.05 7.83
CA ASN A 89 3.58 21.79 7.93
C ASN A 89 3.95 21.31 9.35
N PRO A 90 3.28 20.29 9.92
CA PRO A 90 3.83 19.64 11.07
C PRO A 90 4.88 18.63 10.57
N PRO A 91 6.00 18.51 11.22
CA PRO A 91 6.81 17.31 11.12
C PRO A 91 5.94 16.12 11.52
N GLY A 92 5.58 15.24 10.57
CA GLY A 92 4.64 14.15 10.78
C GLY A 92 3.25 14.41 10.20
N GLY A 93 3.18 14.73 8.89
CA GLY A 93 1.91 15.01 8.21
C GLY A 93 0.95 13.81 8.18
N GLU A 94 -0.34 14.12 8.14
CA GLU A 94 -1.40 13.13 8.02
C GLU A 94 -1.53 12.70 6.56
N PHE A 95 -0.75 11.70 6.20
CA PHE A 95 -0.75 11.09 4.87
C PHE A 95 -1.84 10.04 4.76
N GLY A 96 -2.36 9.81 3.55
CA GLY A 96 -3.22 8.68 3.30
C GLY A 96 -2.43 7.36 3.36
N ILE A 97 -1.51 7.20 2.43
CA ILE A 97 -0.67 6.01 2.29
C ILE A 97 0.79 6.44 2.24
N VAL A 98 1.65 5.80 3.04
CA VAL A 98 3.10 6.06 3.06
C VAL A 98 3.90 4.80 2.78
N VAL A 99 4.84 4.92 1.84
CA VAL A 99 5.95 3.98 1.64
C VAL A 99 7.24 4.70 2.01
N ASN A 100 7.88 4.28 3.09
CA ASN A 100 9.10 4.91 3.59
C ASN A 100 10.25 3.89 3.67
N GLY A 101 11.16 3.94 2.71
CA GLY A 101 12.35 3.08 2.65
C GLY A 101 12.09 1.65 2.16
N PHE A 102 10.83 1.27 1.88
CA PHE A 102 10.48 -0.05 1.33
C PHE A 102 10.41 0.01 -0.19
N SER A 103 10.74 -1.11 -0.85
CA SER A 103 10.83 -1.21 -2.32
C SER A 103 9.92 -2.31 -2.88
N ASN A 104 9.65 -2.23 -4.19
CA ASN A 104 8.79 -3.20 -4.88
C ASN A 104 7.37 -3.30 -4.25
N VAL A 105 6.89 -2.20 -3.72
CA VAL A 105 5.55 -2.09 -3.13
C VAL A 105 4.55 -1.77 -4.25
N THR A 106 3.34 -2.27 -4.14
CA THR A 106 2.25 -1.93 -5.06
C THR A 106 1.08 -1.30 -4.30
N VAL A 107 0.63 -0.12 -4.75
CA VAL A 107 -0.68 0.43 -4.39
C VAL A 107 -1.55 0.35 -5.63
N ARG A 108 -2.64 -0.38 -5.55
CA ARG A 108 -3.49 -0.69 -6.69
C ARG A 108 -4.93 -0.23 -6.46
N GLY A 109 -5.49 0.41 -7.47
CA GLY A 109 -6.91 0.74 -7.59
C GLY A 109 -7.73 -0.37 -8.30
N PRO A 110 -8.98 -0.05 -8.68
CA PRO A 110 -9.58 1.27 -8.49
C PRO A 110 -9.78 1.63 -7.02
N GLY A 111 -9.76 2.93 -6.72
CA GLY A 111 -10.01 3.42 -5.36
C GLY A 111 -9.75 4.91 -5.23
N LEU A 112 -10.28 5.49 -4.15
CA LEU A 112 -10.18 6.92 -3.88
C LEU A 112 -9.45 7.17 -2.57
N VAL A 113 -8.41 8.02 -2.61
CA VAL A 113 -7.66 8.49 -1.44
C VAL A 113 -7.87 10.00 -1.30
N GLN A 114 -8.61 10.45 -0.28
CA GLN A 114 -9.05 11.84 -0.21
C GLN A 114 -8.97 12.46 1.19
N ARG A 115 -8.94 13.81 1.19
CA ARG A 115 -9.10 14.64 2.39
C ARG A 115 -8.03 14.39 3.46
N PHE A 116 -6.82 14.08 3.05
CA PHE A 116 -5.67 14.02 3.94
C PHE A 116 -5.03 15.40 4.08
N ARG A 117 -4.54 15.75 5.28
CA ARG A 117 -3.91 17.05 5.53
C ARG A 117 -2.49 17.15 4.99
N ALA A 118 -1.93 16.06 4.52
CA ALA A 118 -0.69 16.00 3.74
C ALA A 118 -0.96 15.41 2.35
N GLN A 119 -0.10 14.54 1.85
CA GLN A 119 -0.27 13.87 0.57
C GLN A 119 -1.26 12.70 0.67
N GLY A 120 -1.95 12.43 -0.44
CA GLY A 120 -2.76 11.22 -0.55
C GLY A 120 -1.91 9.96 -0.53
N VAL A 121 -0.94 9.86 -1.45
CA VAL A 121 0.02 8.76 -1.53
C VAL A 121 1.43 9.33 -1.55
N PHE A 122 2.28 8.88 -0.63
CA PHE A 122 3.64 9.38 -0.47
C PHE A 122 4.67 8.25 -0.46
N LEU A 123 5.56 8.25 -1.44
CA LEU A 123 6.70 7.36 -1.54
C LEU A 123 7.98 8.12 -1.23
N THR A 124 8.74 7.69 -0.24
CA THR A 124 10.04 8.28 0.10
C THR A 124 11.09 7.20 0.30
N GLY A 125 12.26 7.38 -0.33
CA GLY A 125 13.32 6.37 -0.30
C GLY A 125 12.94 5.02 -0.88
N SER A 126 11.87 4.96 -1.69
CA SER A 126 11.30 3.75 -2.27
C SER A 126 11.80 3.55 -3.69
N SER A 127 12.03 2.32 -4.09
CA SER A 127 12.48 1.99 -5.45
C SER A 127 11.72 0.80 -6.04
N GLY A 128 11.45 0.85 -7.35
CA GLY A 128 10.76 -0.22 -8.07
C GLY A 128 9.29 -0.40 -7.64
N SER A 129 8.70 0.56 -6.97
CA SER A 129 7.32 0.49 -6.51
C SER A 129 6.34 1.01 -7.57
N THR A 130 5.11 0.52 -7.52
CA THR A 130 4.05 0.87 -8.46
C THR A 130 2.85 1.46 -7.74
N VAL A 131 2.32 2.57 -8.28
CA VAL A 131 1.00 3.09 -7.92
C VAL A 131 0.18 3.15 -9.19
N GLN A 132 -0.93 2.41 -9.24
CA GLN A 132 -1.74 2.31 -10.45
C GLN A 132 -3.24 2.38 -10.19
N ASP A 133 -3.96 2.99 -11.14
CA ASP A 133 -5.43 3.06 -11.16
C ASP A 133 -6.04 3.73 -9.91
N VAL A 134 -5.28 4.58 -9.21
CA VAL A 134 -5.72 5.26 -7.97
C VAL A 134 -6.17 6.68 -8.29
N THR A 135 -7.32 7.08 -7.72
CA THR A 135 -7.73 8.49 -7.68
C THR A 135 -7.31 9.10 -6.35
N SER A 136 -6.56 10.20 -6.40
CA SER A 136 -6.16 10.97 -5.23
C SER A 136 -6.74 12.38 -5.33
N SER A 137 -7.58 12.77 -4.35
CA SER A 137 -8.41 13.98 -4.47
C SER A 137 -8.49 14.79 -3.19
N THR A 138 -8.58 16.10 -3.33
CA THR A 138 -8.87 17.04 -2.21
C THR A 138 -7.95 16.89 -1.02
N ASN A 139 -6.71 16.44 -1.22
CA ASN A 139 -5.68 16.41 -0.20
C ASN A 139 -5.04 17.81 -0.08
N CYS A 140 -4.59 18.17 1.10
CA CYS A 140 -4.04 19.49 1.35
C CYS A 140 -2.68 19.72 0.68
N ALA A 141 -1.92 18.66 0.48
CA ALA A 141 -0.69 18.70 -0.32
C ALA A 141 -0.90 17.95 -1.65
N SER A 142 0.10 17.30 -2.19
CA SER A 142 0.01 16.60 -3.47
C SER A 142 -0.92 15.37 -3.39
N GLY A 143 -1.54 15.02 -4.50
CA GLY A 143 -2.24 13.74 -4.63
C GLY A 143 -1.27 12.58 -4.51
N PHE A 144 -0.18 12.67 -5.27
CA PHE A 144 0.93 11.72 -5.26
C PHE A 144 2.25 12.46 -5.11
N GLN A 145 3.18 11.91 -4.35
CA GLN A 145 4.54 12.45 -4.25
C GLN A 145 5.57 11.32 -4.15
N VAL A 146 6.65 11.44 -4.92
CA VAL A 146 7.80 10.53 -4.84
C VAL A 146 9.05 11.35 -4.53
N VAL A 147 9.77 10.99 -3.47
CA VAL A 147 10.97 11.68 -3.01
C VAL A 147 12.09 10.69 -2.74
N ASN A 148 13.29 10.98 -3.21
CA ASN A 148 14.49 10.15 -2.97
C ASN A 148 14.30 8.67 -3.38
N GLY A 149 13.54 8.41 -4.44
CA GLY A 149 13.26 7.08 -4.97
C GLY A 149 13.74 6.92 -6.40
N SER A 150 13.78 5.69 -6.90
CA SER A 150 14.16 5.39 -8.28
C SER A 150 13.29 4.27 -8.86
N ASN A 151 13.10 4.30 -10.19
CA ASN A 151 12.37 3.27 -10.93
C ASN A 151 10.95 3.00 -10.42
N ASN A 152 10.30 3.99 -9.79
CA ASN A 152 8.91 3.90 -9.41
C ASN A 152 8.01 4.20 -10.61
N LEU A 153 6.90 3.49 -10.70
CA LEU A 153 5.89 3.63 -11.75
C LEU A 153 4.61 4.24 -11.17
N LEU A 154 4.14 5.34 -11.76
CA LEU A 154 2.83 5.89 -11.51
C LEU A 154 2.03 5.78 -12.81
N GLU A 155 1.02 4.89 -12.85
CA GLU A 155 0.31 4.56 -14.08
C GLU A 155 -1.22 4.70 -13.91
N ASN A 156 -1.88 5.30 -14.89
CA ASN A 156 -3.34 5.47 -14.93
C ASN A 156 -3.94 6.14 -13.67
N ASN A 157 -3.16 6.93 -12.95
CA ASN A 157 -3.65 7.59 -11.74
C ASN A 157 -4.35 8.92 -12.07
N VAL A 158 -5.30 9.30 -11.22
CA VAL A 158 -6.00 10.58 -11.31
C VAL A 158 -5.64 11.43 -10.09
N SER A 159 -5.05 12.61 -10.32
CA SER A 159 -4.75 13.61 -9.29
C SER A 159 -5.64 14.82 -9.51
N VAL A 160 -6.60 15.07 -8.61
CA VAL A 160 -7.60 16.13 -8.82
C VAL A 160 -7.90 16.92 -7.54
N ARG A 161 -7.94 18.25 -7.65
CA ARG A 161 -8.24 19.18 -6.54
C ARG A 161 -7.34 19.01 -5.33
N ASN A 162 -6.11 18.55 -5.51
CA ASN A 162 -5.09 18.52 -4.47
C ASN A 162 -4.34 19.84 -4.43
N ALA A 163 -3.47 20.03 -3.43
CA ALA A 163 -2.68 21.23 -3.22
C ALA A 163 -3.55 22.49 -3.06
N HIS A 164 -4.16 22.62 -1.89
CA HIS A 164 -4.90 23.84 -1.54
C HIS A 164 -4.07 25.10 -1.90
N PRO A 165 -4.70 26.20 -2.35
CA PRO A 165 -3.98 27.42 -2.83
C PRO A 165 -2.92 27.98 -1.87
N THR A 166 -2.99 27.65 -0.59
CA THR A 166 -1.99 28.05 0.42
C THR A 166 -0.93 26.97 0.69
N ALA A 167 -1.02 25.79 0.06
CA ALA A 167 -0.02 24.75 0.19
C ALA A 167 1.11 24.95 -0.83
N ALA A 168 2.36 24.78 -0.40
CA ALA A 168 3.55 25.00 -1.23
C ALA A 168 3.82 23.86 -2.24
N CYS A 169 2.93 22.88 -2.36
CA CYS A 169 3.13 21.66 -3.17
C CYS A 169 2.25 21.65 -4.41
N GLY A 170 2.83 21.24 -5.53
CA GLY A 170 2.09 20.99 -6.78
C GLY A 170 1.19 19.74 -6.72
N GLY A 171 0.28 19.60 -7.69
CA GLY A 171 -0.74 18.53 -7.69
C GLY A 171 -0.24 17.09 -7.95
N ILE A 172 1.03 16.93 -8.33
CA ILE A 172 1.69 15.64 -8.55
C ILE A 172 2.99 15.64 -7.78
#